data_11150fa40f51a7c3060dbcdd41a64276
#
_entry.id   11150fa40f51a7c3060dbcdd41a64276
#
_cell.length_a   1.000
_cell.length_b   1.000
_cell.length_c   1.000
_cell.angle_alpha   90.00
_cell.angle_beta   90.00
_cell.angle_gamma   90.00
#
_symmetry.space_group_name_H-M   'P 1'
#
loop_
_entity.id
_entity.type
_entity.pdbx_description
1 polymer ?
#
loop_
_entity_poly.entity_id
_entity_poly.type
_entity_poly.pdbx_seq_one_letter_code
_entity_poly.pdbx_strand_id
1 'polypeptide(L)'
;THSSPNKEHDGLHVARVAQTLNPETLKTELTEAGNESLALEGLARQQGFDTSQQHTAYHDAFTSLKILRIIKDKHKDNWENFLSTSTKNSVETILKSEGIYSIFENVKGKNMMYLVSTLHPDHCFHPSYASWGYLFDLRRDPEPLLNLSVNDLKVYLKKFSPKALRVIKTNKAPVVLDKKFALKEKAYADL
;
A
#
# COMPACT_ATOMS: atom_id res chain seq x y z
N THR A 1 5.59 23.12 13.97
CA THR A 1 5.72 22.13 12.87
C THR A 1 4.93 22.65 11.70
N HIS A 2 5.62 23.23 10.71
CA HIS A 2 4.98 23.65 9.47
C HIS A 2 4.53 22.42 8.70
N SER A 3 3.23 22.18 8.64
CA SER A 3 2.66 21.28 7.64
C SER A 3 2.81 21.98 6.30
N SER A 4 3.68 21.47 5.43
CA SER A 4 3.74 21.90 4.04
C SER A 4 2.34 21.78 3.43
N PRO A 5 1.83 22.79 2.71
CA PRO A 5 0.58 22.67 1.96
C PRO A 5 0.71 21.66 0.80
N ASN A 6 1.91 21.22 0.49
CA ASN A 6 2.17 20.20 -0.53
C ASN A 6 1.84 18.82 -0.01
N LYS A 7 1.08 18.09 -0.79
CA LYS A 7 0.80 16.65 -0.54
C LYS A 7 2.12 15.89 -0.68
N GLU A 8 2.56 15.24 0.41
CA GLU A 8 3.75 14.39 0.40
C GLU A 8 3.33 12.94 0.13
N HIS A 9 3.89 12.34 -0.90
CA HIS A 9 3.77 10.90 -1.18
C HIS A 9 5.13 10.24 -1.13
N ASP A 10 5.17 9.06 -0.55
CA ASP A 10 6.29 8.15 -0.74
C ASP A 10 6.19 7.57 -2.17
N GLY A 11 7.08 8.04 -3.05
CA GLY A 11 7.13 7.60 -4.44
C GLY A 11 7.27 6.08 -4.61
N LEU A 12 7.90 5.41 -3.64
CA LEU A 12 8.02 3.96 -3.62
C LEU A 12 6.66 3.27 -3.42
N HIS A 13 5.77 3.83 -2.58
CA HIS A 13 4.42 3.30 -2.41
C HIS A 13 3.61 3.45 -3.69
N VAL A 14 3.68 4.59 -4.36
CA VAL A 14 3.02 4.80 -5.66
C VAL A 14 3.56 3.83 -6.72
N ALA A 15 4.88 3.64 -6.79
CA ALA A 15 5.50 2.70 -7.72
C ALA A 15 5.06 1.25 -7.47
N ARG A 16 4.97 0.82 -6.20
CA ARG A 16 4.46 -0.52 -5.84
C ARG A 16 3.03 -0.74 -6.31
N VAL A 17 2.16 0.22 -6.06
CA VAL A 17 0.76 0.14 -6.47
C VAL A 17 0.65 0.09 -7.99
N ALA A 18 1.31 1.00 -8.69
CA ALA A 18 1.30 1.06 -10.14
C ALA A 18 1.80 -0.25 -10.78
N GLN A 19 2.90 -0.81 -10.26
CA GLN A 19 3.49 -2.07 -10.72
C GLN A 19 2.60 -3.28 -10.39
N THR A 20 1.91 -3.28 -9.24
CA THR A 20 0.95 -4.33 -8.89
C THR A 20 -0.26 -4.33 -9.81
N LEU A 21 -0.76 -3.15 -10.18
CA LEU A 21 -1.91 -3.01 -11.08
C LEU A 21 -1.57 -3.31 -12.54
N ASN A 22 -0.36 -2.99 -12.97
CA ASN A 22 0.16 -3.29 -14.29
C ASN A 22 1.67 -3.56 -14.22
N PRO A 23 2.11 -4.82 -14.29
CA PRO A 23 3.53 -5.20 -14.26
C PRO A 23 4.40 -4.57 -15.36
N GLU A 24 3.80 -4.07 -16.43
CA GLU A 24 4.51 -3.39 -17.51
C GLU A 24 4.68 -1.87 -17.26
N THR A 25 4.27 -1.37 -16.09
CA THR A 25 4.38 0.06 -15.78
C THR A 25 5.83 0.52 -15.79
N LEU A 26 6.69 -0.20 -15.10
CA LEU A 26 8.12 0.08 -15.02
C LEU A 26 8.91 -1.16 -15.45
N LYS A 27 10.01 -0.95 -16.15
CA LYS A 27 11.01 -2.01 -16.31
C LYS A 27 11.74 -2.16 -14.99
N THR A 28 11.85 -3.39 -14.49
CA THR A 28 12.45 -3.70 -13.19
C THR A 28 13.60 -4.68 -13.32
N GLU A 29 14.52 -4.68 -12.36
CA GLU A 29 15.51 -5.75 -12.18
C GLU A 29 14.91 -6.80 -11.25
N LEU A 30 15.38 -8.03 -11.37
CA LEU A 30 15.07 -9.07 -10.41
C LEU A 30 16.11 -9.10 -9.30
N THR A 31 15.66 -9.28 -8.07
CA THR A 31 16.52 -9.59 -6.93
C THR A 31 17.05 -11.03 -7.04
N GLU A 32 18.05 -11.39 -6.23
CA GLU A 32 18.52 -12.77 -6.12
C GLU A 32 17.42 -13.78 -5.79
N ALA A 33 16.38 -13.34 -5.06
CA ALA A 33 15.21 -14.15 -4.74
C ALA A 33 14.16 -14.21 -5.88
N GLY A 34 14.45 -13.61 -7.06
CA GLY A 34 13.54 -13.59 -8.21
C GLY A 34 12.36 -12.63 -8.08
N ASN A 35 12.38 -11.72 -7.12
CA ASN A 35 11.35 -10.69 -6.98
C ASN A 35 11.75 -9.42 -7.73
N GLU A 36 10.76 -8.64 -8.19
CA GLU A 36 11.00 -7.33 -8.78
C GLU A 36 11.61 -6.35 -7.77
N SER A 37 12.69 -5.68 -8.18
CA SER A 37 13.32 -4.62 -7.40
C SER A 37 12.76 -3.26 -7.81
N LEU A 38 12.27 -2.51 -6.84
CA LEU A 38 11.87 -1.10 -7.02
C LEU A 38 12.89 -0.14 -6.39
N ALA A 39 14.15 -0.57 -6.23
CA ALA A 39 15.24 0.31 -5.84
C ALA A 39 15.43 1.40 -6.91
N LEU A 40 15.56 2.66 -6.48
CA LEU A 40 15.59 3.82 -7.37
C LEU A 40 16.69 3.72 -8.43
N GLU A 41 17.86 3.25 -8.03
CA GLU A 41 19.01 3.04 -8.93
C GLU A 41 18.72 2.02 -10.04
N GLY A 42 18.20 0.84 -9.66
CA GLY A 42 17.80 -0.18 -10.61
C GLY A 42 16.70 0.30 -11.55
N LEU A 43 15.70 0.97 -11.01
CA LEU A 43 14.63 1.59 -11.83
C LEU A 43 15.21 2.60 -12.82
N ALA A 44 16.09 3.51 -12.38
CA ALA A 44 16.72 4.51 -13.24
C ALA A 44 17.47 3.85 -14.41
N ARG A 45 18.28 2.85 -14.10
CA ARG A 45 19.07 2.10 -15.09
C ARG A 45 18.17 1.42 -16.11
N GLN A 46 17.12 0.74 -15.65
CA GLN A 46 16.18 0.02 -16.51
C GLN A 46 15.33 0.93 -17.39
N GLN A 47 15.07 2.18 -16.95
CA GLN A 47 14.39 3.20 -17.78
C GLN A 47 15.38 3.96 -18.69
N GLY A 48 16.69 3.65 -18.65
CA GLY A 48 17.72 4.33 -19.47
C GLY A 48 18.09 5.72 -18.97
N PHE A 49 17.91 6.01 -17.67
CA PHE A 49 18.33 7.28 -17.08
C PHE A 49 19.80 7.25 -16.70
N ASP A 50 20.44 8.40 -16.76
CA ASP A 50 21.81 8.57 -16.27
C ASP A 50 21.87 8.29 -14.76
N THR A 51 22.80 7.42 -14.35
CA THR A 51 23.01 7.02 -12.96
C THR A 51 24.37 7.47 -12.41
N SER A 52 25.14 8.25 -13.17
CA SER A 52 26.50 8.65 -12.80
C SER A 52 26.61 9.52 -11.54
N GLN A 53 25.55 10.22 -11.18
CA GLN A 53 25.47 11.13 -10.02
C GLN A 53 24.51 10.63 -8.92
N GLN A 54 24.19 9.35 -8.90
CA GLN A 54 23.33 8.78 -7.87
C GLN A 54 23.91 8.97 -6.46
N HIS A 55 23.02 8.90 -5.47
CA HIS A 55 23.31 9.18 -4.05
C HIS A 55 23.54 10.67 -3.72
N THR A 56 23.27 11.57 -4.66
CA THR A 56 23.04 12.98 -4.32
C THR A 56 21.53 13.23 -4.16
N ALA A 57 21.15 13.99 -3.13
CA ALA A 57 19.73 14.27 -2.85
C ALA A 57 19.01 14.90 -4.06
N TYR A 58 19.69 15.76 -4.80
CA TYR A 58 19.17 16.37 -6.01
C TYR A 58 18.90 15.35 -7.12
N HIS A 59 19.86 14.50 -7.41
CA HIS A 59 19.74 13.51 -8.48
C HIS A 59 18.67 12.48 -8.16
N ASP A 60 18.61 12.00 -6.90
CA ASP A 60 17.62 11.03 -6.45
C ASP A 60 16.20 11.62 -6.50
N ALA A 61 16.02 12.89 -6.11
CA ALA A 61 14.74 13.58 -6.24
C ALA A 61 14.32 13.75 -7.70
N PHE A 62 15.25 14.13 -8.59
CA PHE A 62 14.97 14.29 -10.01
C PHE A 62 14.65 12.97 -10.70
N THR A 63 15.37 11.92 -10.36
CA THR A 63 15.11 10.55 -10.86
C THR A 63 13.76 10.04 -10.39
N SER A 64 13.43 10.24 -9.11
CA SER A 64 12.11 9.91 -8.56
C SER A 64 10.99 10.61 -9.31
N LEU A 65 11.16 11.90 -9.63
CA LEU A 65 10.19 12.66 -10.42
C LEU A 65 10.01 12.11 -11.84
N LYS A 66 11.09 11.67 -12.50
CA LYS A 66 11.01 11.04 -13.83
C LYS A 66 10.23 9.72 -13.75
N ILE A 67 10.49 8.87 -12.74
CA ILE A 67 9.75 7.63 -12.51
C ILE A 67 8.26 7.91 -12.29
N LEU A 68 7.93 8.87 -11.42
CA LEU A 68 6.54 9.24 -11.16
C LEU A 68 5.82 9.79 -12.40
N ARG A 69 6.52 10.46 -13.31
CA ARG A 69 5.96 10.89 -14.61
C ARG A 69 5.60 9.69 -15.49
N ILE A 70 6.47 8.69 -15.58
CA ILE A 70 6.16 7.45 -16.32
C ILE A 70 4.91 6.79 -15.74
N ILE A 71 4.83 6.68 -14.42
CA ILE A 71 3.67 6.09 -13.73
C ILE A 71 2.41 6.91 -14.05
N LYS A 72 2.46 8.23 -13.92
CA LYS A 72 1.36 9.13 -14.24
C LYS A 72 0.86 8.94 -15.66
N ASP A 73 1.78 8.87 -16.64
CA ASP A 73 1.42 8.73 -18.06
C ASP A 73 0.76 7.37 -18.36
N LYS A 74 1.20 6.32 -17.71
CA LYS A 74 0.65 4.96 -17.88
C LYS A 74 -0.64 4.71 -17.09
N HIS A 75 -0.87 5.46 -16.02
CA HIS A 75 -2.02 5.33 -15.13
C HIS A 75 -2.85 6.61 -15.01
N LYS A 76 -3.05 7.33 -16.11
CA LYS A 76 -3.76 8.62 -16.13
C LYS A 76 -5.09 8.59 -15.40
N ASP A 77 -5.90 7.54 -15.64
CA ASP A 77 -7.24 7.38 -15.05
C ASP A 77 -7.21 7.09 -13.54
N ASN A 78 -6.08 6.64 -13.02
CA ASN A 78 -5.93 6.27 -11.62
C ASN A 78 -4.99 7.21 -10.84
N TRP A 79 -4.36 8.17 -11.51
CA TRP A 79 -3.34 9.01 -10.89
C TRP A 79 -3.86 9.77 -9.67
N GLU A 80 -5.03 10.40 -9.79
CA GLU A 80 -5.62 11.13 -8.67
C GLU A 80 -6.02 10.20 -7.52
N ASN A 81 -6.43 8.97 -7.82
CA ASN A 81 -6.71 7.95 -6.81
C ASN A 81 -5.43 7.56 -6.05
N PHE A 82 -4.27 7.45 -6.73
CA PHE A 82 -2.99 7.18 -6.07
C PHE A 82 -2.61 8.28 -5.08
N LEU A 83 -3.00 9.51 -5.37
CA LEU A 83 -2.71 10.69 -4.55
C LEU A 83 -3.78 11.00 -3.50
N SER A 84 -4.91 10.30 -3.49
CA SER A 84 -6.05 10.58 -2.60
C SER A 84 -5.72 10.43 -1.11
N THR A 85 -4.77 9.56 -0.78
CA THR A 85 -4.33 9.27 0.60
C THR A 85 -2.96 9.86 0.94
N SER A 86 -2.64 11.01 0.34
CA SER A 86 -1.35 11.72 0.52
C SER A 86 -1.15 12.34 1.90
N THR A 87 -2.16 12.38 2.74
CA THR A 87 -2.08 12.97 4.07
C THR A 87 -2.52 11.98 5.14
N LYS A 88 -1.98 12.16 6.36
CA LYS A 88 -2.41 11.38 7.51
C LYS A 88 -3.93 11.47 7.70
N ASN A 89 -4.50 12.67 7.61
CA ASN A 89 -5.93 12.90 7.80
C ASN A 89 -6.79 12.17 6.76
N SER A 90 -6.37 12.10 5.49
CA SER A 90 -7.13 11.37 4.47
C SER A 90 -7.17 9.86 4.75
N VAL A 91 -6.07 9.29 5.25
CA VAL A 91 -6.04 7.88 5.65
C VAL A 91 -6.91 7.63 6.89
N GLU A 92 -6.83 8.51 7.89
CA GLU A 92 -7.67 8.41 9.10
C GLU A 92 -9.16 8.55 8.81
N THR A 93 -9.53 9.40 7.85
CA THR A 93 -10.92 9.51 7.38
C THR A 93 -11.41 8.19 6.80
N ILE A 94 -10.59 7.53 5.97
CA ILE A 94 -10.90 6.21 5.42
C ILE A 94 -11.06 5.17 6.54
N LEU A 95 -10.14 5.12 7.50
CA LEU A 95 -10.22 4.16 8.60
C LEU A 95 -11.50 4.29 9.42
N LYS A 96 -12.06 5.50 9.51
CA LYS A 96 -13.30 5.80 10.26
C LYS A 96 -14.57 5.71 9.42
N SER A 97 -14.49 5.37 8.14
CA SER A 97 -15.62 5.46 7.19
C SER A 97 -16.49 4.21 7.07
N GLU A 98 -16.21 3.14 7.86
CA GLU A 98 -16.95 1.87 7.78
C GLU A 98 -17.06 1.33 6.33
N GLY A 99 -15.95 1.27 5.62
CA GLY A 99 -15.91 0.93 4.20
C GLY A 99 -15.04 -0.27 3.87
N ILE A 100 -15.09 -0.65 2.58
CA ILE A 100 -14.26 -1.71 2.00
C ILE A 100 -13.31 -1.08 0.98
N TYR A 101 -12.02 -1.40 1.08
CA TYR A 101 -10.96 -0.78 0.30
C TYR A 101 -9.92 -1.79 -0.18
N SER A 102 -9.16 -1.38 -1.19
CA SER A 102 -7.96 -2.08 -1.65
C SER A 102 -6.72 -1.44 -1.03
N ILE A 103 -5.89 -2.23 -0.37
CA ILE A 103 -4.59 -1.79 0.17
C ILE A 103 -3.46 -2.61 -0.42
N PHE A 104 -2.24 -2.11 -0.28
CA PHE A 104 -1.04 -2.69 -0.87
C PHE A 104 0.03 -2.87 0.20
N GLU A 105 0.64 -4.05 0.24
CA GLU A 105 1.74 -4.38 1.14
C GLU A 105 2.85 -5.10 0.38
N ASN A 106 4.10 -4.89 0.80
CA ASN A 106 5.19 -5.75 0.38
C ASN A 106 5.40 -6.85 1.42
N VAL A 107 5.14 -8.09 1.02
CA VAL A 107 5.28 -9.27 1.87
C VAL A 107 6.39 -10.14 1.34
N LYS A 108 7.51 -10.22 2.06
CA LYS A 108 8.69 -11.02 1.68
C LYS A 108 9.17 -10.72 0.25
N GLY A 109 9.23 -9.44 -0.11
CA GLY A 109 9.68 -8.98 -1.43
C GLY A 109 8.62 -8.99 -2.53
N LYS A 110 7.43 -9.54 -2.28
CA LYS A 110 6.32 -9.54 -3.24
C LYS A 110 5.32 -8.43 -2.92
N ASN A 111 4.96 -7.67 -3.92
CA ASN A 111 3.88 -6.69 -3.79
C ASN A 111 2.53 -7.42 -3.87
N MET A 112 1.70 -7.23 -2.85
CA MET A 112 0.42 -7.90 -2.70
C MET A 112 -0.68 -6.87 -2.54
N MET A 113 -1.81 -7.12 -3.18
CA MET A 113 -3.03 -6.33 -3.00
C MET A 113 -4.02 -7.09 -2.12
N TYR A 114 -4.67 -6.36 -1.22
CA TYR A 114 -5.63 -6.92 -0.26
C TYR A 114 -6.94 -6.16 -0.31
N LEU A 115 -8.04 -6.90 -0.33
CA LEU A 115 -9.37 -6.35 -0.06
C LEU A 115 -9.59 -6.37 1.45
N VAL A 116 -9.87 -5.21 2.01
CA VAL A 116 -9.98 -5.05 3.46
C VAL A 116 -11.23 -4.26 3.83
N SER A 117 -11.79 -4.59 5.00
CA SER A 117 -12.80 -3.78 5.67
C SER A 117 -12.16 -2.94 6.76
N THR A 118 -12.66 -1.72 6.94
CA THR A 118 -12.38 -0.94 8.16
C THR A 118 -13.02 -1.62 9.37
N LEU A 119 -12.44 -1.37 10.54
CA LEU A 119 -13.04 -1.73 11.82
C LEU A 119 -13.92 -0.59 12.33
N HIS A 120 -14.67 -0.84 13.42
CA HIS A 120 -15.46 0.20 14.06
C HIS A 120 -14.58 1.43 14.36
N PRO A 121 -15.05 2.66 14.10
CA PRO A 121 -14.25 3.89 14.22
C PRO A 121 -13.54 4.06 15.58
N ASP A 122 -14.18 3.66 16.68
CA ASP A 122 -13.60 3.78 18.03
C ASP A 122 -12.46 2.78 18.30
N HIS A 123 -12.34 1.73 17.48
CA HIS A 123 -11.42 0.62 17.68
C HIS A 123 -10.47 0.38 16.49
N CYS A 124 -10.50 1.26 15.48
CA CYS A 124 -9.69 1.10 14.29
C CYS A 124 -8.21 1.46 14.48
N PHE A 125 -7.84 2.08 15.62
CA PHE A 125 -6.45 2.45 15.90
C PHE A 125 -5.82 1.61 17.00
N HIS A 126 -4.50 1.45 16.91
CA HIS A 126 -3.73 0.79 17.95
C HIS A 126 -3.71 1.64 19.25
N PRO A 127 -4.00 1.05 20.42
CA PRO A 127 -4.08 1.81 21.68
C PRO A 127 -2.81 2.60 22.02
N SER A 128 -1.63 2.06 21.72
CA SER A 128 -0.34 2.66 22.06
C SER A 128 0.37 3.35 20.90
N TYR A 129 -0.09 3.15 19.65
CA TYR A 129 0.54 3.70 18.45
C TYR A 129 -0.48 4.43 17.60
N ALA A 130 -0.71 5.71 17.88
CA ALA A 130 -1.74 6.53 17.25
C ALA A 130 -1.68 6.62 15.70
N SER A 131 -0.53 6.29 15.08
CA SER A 131 -0.38 6.23 13.63
C SER A 131 -0.63 4.84 13.02
N TRP A 132 -0.99 3.83 13.83
CA TRP A 132 -1.27 2.48 13.36
C TRP A 132 -2.76 2.23 13.35
N GLY A 133 -3.34 2.07 12.15
CA GLY A 133 -4.72 1.64 11.96
C GLY A 133 -4.80 0.15 11.69
N TYR A 134 -5.91 -0.45 12.07
CA TYR A 134 -6.22 -1.85 11.79
C TYR A 134 -7.31 -1.96 10.74
N LEU A 135 -7.16 -2.95 9.86
CA LEU A 135 -8.09 -3.33 8.82
C LEU A 135 -8.27 -4.85 8.84
N PHE A 136 -9.43 -5.34 8.47
CA PHE A 136 -9.70 -6.78 8.39
C PHE A 136 -9.57 -7.26 6.94
N ASP A 137 -8.79 -8.31 6.72
CA ASP A 137 -8.58 -8.95 5.41
C ASP A 137 -9.79 -9.83 5.05
N LEU A 138 -10.54 -9.44 4.04
CA LEU A 138 -11.78 -10.10 3.62
C LEU A 138 -11.59 -11.47 2.94
N ARG A 139 -10.35 -11.97 2.80
CA ARG A 139 -10.12 -13.39 2.51
C ARG A 139 -10.50 -14.30 3.67
N ARG A 140 -10.80 -13.73 4.81
CA ARG A 140 -11.21 -14.45 6.02
C ARG A 140 -12.66 -14.14 6.31
N ASP A 141 -13.42 -15.20 6.54
CA ASP A 141 -14.76 -15.06 7.07
C ASP A 141 -14.69 -14.47 8.49
N PRO A 142 -15.33 -13.33 8.76
CA PRO A 142 -15.37 -12.75 10.10
C PRO A 142 -16.34 -13.46 11.04
N GLU A 143 -17.33 -14.21 10.54
CA GLU A 143 -18.40 -14.80 11.34
C GLU A 143 -17.86 -15.71 12.45
N PRO A 144 -16.90 -16.62 12.21
CA PRO A 144 -16.34 -17.45 13.28
C PRO A 144 -15.66 -16.66 14.40
N LEU A 145 -15.29 -15.38 14.15
CA LEU A 145 -14.59 -14.55 15.12
C LEU A 145 -15.53 -13.86 16.11
N LEU A 146 -16.79 -13.64 15.71
CA LEU A 146 -17.75 -12.85 16.48
C LEU A 146 -18.10 -13.48 17.83
N ASN A 147 -17.96 -14.81 17.96
CA ASN A 147 -18.33 -15.57 19.14
C ASN A 147 -17.11 -16.12 19.91
N LEU A 148 -15.88 -15.75 19.53
CA LEU A 148 -14.68 -16.22 20.22
C LEU A 148 -14.42 -15.45 21.52
N SER A 149 -13.95 -16.16 22.54
CA SER A 149 -13.35 -15.52 23.69
C SER A 149 -12.11 -14.72 23.29
N VAL A 150 -11.70 -13.72 24.08
CA VAL A 150 -10.47 -12.92 23.81
C VAL A 150 -9.24 -13.81 23.66
N ASN A 151 -9.15 -14.90 24.43
CA ASN A 151 -8.01 -15.83 24.37
C ASN A 151 -8.03 -16.64 23.07
N ASP A 152 -9.18 -17.16 22.68
CA ASP A 152 -9.34 -17.93 21.45
C ASP A 152 -9.13 -17.05 20.23
N LEU A 153 -9.61 -15.80 20.26
CA LEU A 153 -9.36 -14.81 19.21
C LEU A 153 -7.85 -14.52 19.05
N LYS A 154 -7.10 -14.36 20.14
CA LYS A 154 -5.64 -14.20 20.08
C LYS A 154 -4.94 -15.39 19.42
N VAL A 155 -5.38 -16.61 19.75
CA VAL A 155 -4.86 -17.85 19.14
C VAL A 155 -5.23 -17.89 17.65
N TYR A 156 -6.48 -17.61 17.32
CA TYR A 156 -6.99 -17.59 15.95
C TYR A 156 -6.20 -16.61 15.08
N LEU A 157 -6.05 -15.35 15.52
CA LEU A 157 -5.36 -14.29 14.75
C LEU A 157 -3.86 -14.60 14.51
N LYS A 158 -3.22 -15.40 15.39
CA LYS A 158 -1.83 -15.85 15.20
C LYS A 158 -1.69 -17.00 14.21
N LYS A 159 -2.73 -17.79 14.01
CA LYS A 159 -2.70 -19.06 13.25
C LYS A 159 -2.58 -18.86 11.74
N PHE A 160 -2.98 -17.71 11.22
CA PHE A 160 -3.09 -17.50 9.78
C PHE A 160 -1.89 -16.74 9.17
N SER A 161 -1.46 -17.24 8.01
CA SER A 161 -0.56 -16.52 7.11
C SER A 161 -1.22 -16.48 5.72
N PRO A 162 -1.45 -15.32 5.14
CA PRO A 162 -1.28 -13.96 5.72
C PRO A 162 -2.27 -13.67 6.85
N LYS A 163 -1.92 -12.74 7.74
CA LYS A 163 -2.72 -12.38 8.92
C LYS A 163 -4.10 -11.85 8.53
N ALA A 164 -5.12 -12.14 9.35
CA ALA A 164 -6.46 -11.60 9.17
C ALA A 164 -6.53 -10.09 9.45
N LEU A 165 -5.77 -9.61 10.44
CA LEU A 165 -5.64 -8.17 10.70
C LEU A 165 -4.44 -7.60 9.97
N ARG A 166 -4.68 -6.54 9.19
CA ARG A 166 -3.68 -5.72 8.50
C ARG A 166 -3.42 -4.45 9.27
N VAL A 167 -2.17 -4.01 9.26
CA VAL A 167 -1.77 -2.74 9.89
C VAL A 167 -1.44 -1.74 8.79
N ILE A 168 -2.12 -0.60 8.82
CA ILE A 168 -1.81 0.53 7.97
C ILE A 168 -1.18 1.66 8.81
N LYS A 169 -0.07 2.22 8.34
CA LYS A 169 0.60 3.35 9.02
C LYS A 169 0.15 4.66 8.39
N THR A 170 -0.70 5.40 9.10
CA THR A 170 -1.33 6.62 8.57
C THR A 170 -0.32 7.74 8.25
N ASN A 171 0.83 7.74 8.91
CA ASN A 171 1.93 8.71 8.73
C ASN A 171 2.92 8.33 7.62
N LYS A 172 2.64 7.27 6.84
CA LYS A 172 3.51 6.82 5.73
C LYS A 172 2.88 7.01 4.36
N ALA A 173 1.83 7.84 4.28
CA ALA A 173 1.08 8.10 3.05
C ALA A 173 0.81 6.81 2.21
N PRO A 174 0.20 5.78 2.82
CA PRO A 174 -0.12 4.56 2.10
C PRO A 174 -1.15 4.85 1.02
N VAL A 175 -1.05 4.17 -0.12
CA VAL A 175 -2.07 4.25 -1.15
C VAL A 175 -3.22 3.31 -0.79
N VAL A 176 -4.42 3.88 -0.66
CA VAL A 176 -5.68 3.15 -0.43
C VAL A 176 -6.60 3.44 -1.60
N LEU A 177 -7.09 2.40 -2.25
CA LEU A 177 -7.94 2.52 -3.43
C LEU A 177 -9.33 1.93 -3.20
N ASP A 178 -10.25 2.24 -4.11
CA ASP A 178 -11.57 1.64 -4.16
C ASP A 178 -11.49 0.10 -4.20
N LYS A 179 -12.47 -0.57 -3.61
CA LYS A 179 -12.58 -2.03 -3.54
C LYS A 179 -12.49 -2.73 -4.90
N LYS A 180 -12.94 -2.09 -5.98
CA LYS A 180 -12.95 -2.64 -7.34
C LYS A 180 -11.58 -3.11 -7.83
N PHE A 181 -10.49 -2.58 -7.29
CA PHE A 181 -9.14 -2.99 -7.67
C PHE A 181 -8.81 -4.38 -7.13
N ALA A 182 -9.01 -4.63 -5.84
CA ALA A 182 -8.71 -5.92 -5.23
C ALA A 182 -9.75 -7.00 -5.56
N LEU A 183 -10.99 -6.64 -5.88
CA LEU A 183 -12.02 -7.60 -6.33
C LEU A 183 -11.63 -8.36 -7.61
N LYS A 184 -10.68 -7.86 -8.39
CA LYS A 184 -10.14 -8.55 -9.56
C LYS A 184 -9.17 -9.69 -9.21
N GLU A 185 -8.67 -9.72 -7.98
CA GLU A 185 -7.77 -10.76 -7.52
C GLU A 185 -8.52 -12.06 -7.28
N LYS A 186 -7.96 -13.18 -7.76
CA LYS A 186 -8.54 -14.52 -7.60
C LYS A 186 -8.91 -14.86 -6.15
N ALA A 187 -8.17 -14.30 -5.19
CA ALA A 187 -8.40 -14.53 -3.76
C ALA A 187 -9.71 -13.94 -3.24
N TYR A 188 -10.40 -13.10 -4.04
CA TYR A 188 -11.65 -12.41 -3.68
C TYR A 188 -12.75 -12.63 -4.72
N ALA A 189 -12.59 -13.63 -5.62
CA ALA A 189 -13.51 -13.87 -6.72
C ALA A 189 -14.93 -14.29 -6.27
N ASP A 190 -15.05 -14.79 -5.04
CA ASP A 190 -16.30 -15.30 -4.48
C ASP A 190 -16.99 -14.25 -3.56
N LEU A 191 -16.46 -13.02 -3.49
CA LEU A 191 -17.03 -11.89 -2.76
C LEU A 191 -17.74 -10.94 -3.73
#